data_93b700bdcef9b5ca6883e3f00a7b039f
#
_entry.id   93b700bdcef9b5ca6883e3f00a7b039f
#
_cell.length_a   1.000
_cell.length_b   1.000
_cell.length_c   1.000
_cell.angle_alpha   90.00
_cell.angle_beta   90.00
_cell.angle_gamma   90.00
#
_symmetry.space_group_name_H-M   'P 1'
#
loop_
_entity.id
_entity.type
_entity.pdbx_description
1 polymer ?
#
loop_
_entity_poly.entity_id
_entity_poly.type
_entity_poly.pdbx_seq_one_letter_code
_entity_poly.pdbx_strand_id
1 'polypeptide(L)'
;MIVTTKELFKQAYGKYAIGAYNINNLEQIVGLFRGNLGKSAKNEDPNNDAKSAPFIIQISRGARSYTDKRFLEGMIRNADVIFPEAIFAVHLDHGTEDACYDCIDSGFYSSVMVDASHEEFAKNVEITKRVVDRAHAKGIVVEAELGQLGGVEEDVVGSVKLTDPAQAAEFIEKTGVDSLAVAIGTSHGAFKFSGKQGLHFNVLEKIQAAVNAVKPNFPLVMHGSSSVPQEWVQRINNAGGAMKNASGVDEKQYLPAAKLGVTKINIDTDGRLVWCAIHREFFRDQPEKFDLREPGKIFMPAYAEYIIHKNEMLGSAGHLEEVRKALGK
;
A
#
# COMPACT_ATOMS: atom_id res chain seq x y z
N MET A 1 0.11 4.18 -17.07
CA MET A 1 1.57 4.38 -17.22
C MET A 1 2.27 3.97 -15.94
N ILE A 2 3.22 3.05 -16.02
CA ILE A 2 4.05 2.62 -14.88
C ILE A 2 5.19 3.62 -14.68
N VAL A 3 5.34 4.10 -13.44
CA VAL A 3 6.40 5.02 -12.99
C VAL A 3 7.07 4.48 -11.73
N THR A 4 8.16 5.08 -11.28
CA THR A 4 8.78 4.72 -10.00
C THR A 4 8.05 5.36 -8.81
N THR A 5 8.14 4.74 -7.63
CA THR A 5 7.62 5.37 -6.40
C THR A 5 8.32 6.70 -6.10
N LYS A 6 9.60 6.86 -6.46
CA LYS A 6 10.35 8.10 -6.31
C LYS A 6 9.72 9.29 -7.07
N GLU A 7 9.25 9.05 -8.30
CA GLU A 7 8.57 10.06 -9.09
C GLU A 7 7.26 10.50 -8.44
N LEU A 8 6.50 9.54 -7.91
CA LEU A 8 5.26 9.79 -7.18
C LEU A 8 5.51 10.53 -5.86
N PHE A 9 6.47 10.07 -5.07
CA PHE A 9 6.76 10.65 -3.75
C PHE A 9 7.26 12.09 -3.84
N LYS A 10 7.98 12.45 -4.89
CA LYS A 10 8.40 13.83 -5.13
C LYS A 10 7.23 14.80 -5.21
N GLN A 11 6.09 14.37 -5.74
CA GLN A 11 4.88 15.20 -5.85
C GLN A 11 4.07 15.23 -4.54
N ALA A 12 4.07 14.10 -3.81
CA ALA A 12 3.24 13.90 -2.63
C ALA A 12 3.84 14.46 -1.33
N TYR A 13 5.18 14.49 -1.20
CA TYR A 13 5.88 14.80 0.04
C TYR A 13 5.38 16.08 0.74
N GLY A 14 4.98 15.93 2.01
CA GLY A 14 4.47 17.03 2.83
C GLY A 14 3.09 17.56 2.45
N LYS A 15 2.43 16.98 1.44
CA LYS A 15 1.12 17.41 0.95
C LYS A 15 0.05 16.36 1.22
N TYR A 16 0.22 15.15 0.71
CA TYR A 16 -0.71 14.02 0.79
C TYR A 16 0.06 12.69 0.81
N ALA A 17 -0.61 11.61 1.15
CA ALA A 17 -0.06 10.28 1.01
C ALA A 17 -0.66 9.55 -0.20
N ILE A 18 0.10 8.65 -0.80
CA ILE A 18 -0.32 7.80 -1.91
C ILE A 18 -0.73 6.45 -1.36
N GLY A 19 -1.94 6.01 -1.73
CA GLY A 19 -2.43 4.69 -1.36
C GLY A 19 -1.64 3.60 -2.09
N ALA A 20 -1.17 2.62 -1.33
CA ALA A 20 -0.51 1.43 -1.84
C ALA A 20 -1.40 0.22 -1.55
N TYR A 21 -1.93 -0.38 -2.61
CA TYR A 21 -3.01 -1.36 -2.52
C TYR A 21 -2.55 -2.74 -2.97
N ASN A 22 -2.70 -3.73 -2.10
CA ASN A 22 -2.40 -5.12 -2.43
C ASN A 22 -3.48 -5.71 -3.33
N ILE A 23 -3.06 -6.46 -4.32
CA ILE A 23 -3.93 -7.14 -5.28
C ILE A 23 -3.64 -8.64 -5.33
N ASN A 24 -4.68 -9.44 -5.63
CA ASN A 24 -4.58 -10.89 -5.73
C ASN A 24 -5.35 -11.46 -6.94
N ASN A 25 -6.30 -10.72 -7.51
CA ASN A 25 -7.17 -11.20 -8.58
C ASN A 25 -7.61 -10.10 -9.54
N LEU A 26 -8.31 -10.50 -10.61
CA LEU A 26 -8.79 -9.63 -11.68
C LEU A 26 -9.74 -8.54 -11.17
N GLU A 27 -10.69 -8.91 -10.32
CA GLU A 27 -11.74 -7.99 -9.86
C GLU A 27 -11.16 -6.88 -9.01
N GLN A 28 -10.15 -7.18 -8.18
CA GLN A 28 -9.42 -6.15 -7.42
C GLN A 28 -8.69 -5.19 -8.37
N ILE A 29 -8.03 -5.69 -9.41
CA ILE A 29 -7.34 -4.84 -10.39
C ILE A 29 -8.33 -3.90 -11.07
N VAL A 30 -9.44 -4.41 -11.60
CA VAL A 30 -10.44 -3.59 -12.28
C VAL A 30 -11.04 -2.52 -11.36
N GLY A 31 -11.43 -2.91 -10.14
CA GLY A 31 -11.97 -1.97 -9.15
C GLY A 31 -10.94 -0.92 -8.73
N LEU A 32 -9.68 -1.32 -8.53
CA LEU A 32 -8.58 -0.43 -8.18
C LEU A 32 -8.33 0.65 -9.24
N PHE A 33 -8.21 0.25 -10.51
CA PHE A 33 -7.99 1.21 -11.59
C PHE A 33 -9.18 2.16 -11.75
N ARG A 34 -10.41 1.65 -11.75
CA ARG A 34 -11.62 2.48 -11.82
C ARG A 34 -11.67 3.48 -10.67
N GLY A 35 -11.44 3.03 -9.43
CA GLY A 35 -11.47 3.91 -8.26
C GLY A 35 -10.40 5.01 -8.29
N ASN A 36 -9.16 4.68 -8.70
CA ASN A 36 -8.10 5.68 -8.82
C ASN A 36 -8.31 6.65 -10.02
N LEU A 37 -9.15 6.28 -10.98
CA LEU A 37 -9.59 7.18 -12.06
C LEU A 37 -10.90 7.93 -11.72
N GLY A 38 -11.36 7.84 -10.47
CA GLY A 38 -12.60 8.48 -10.04
C GLY A 38 -13.88 7.89 -10.63
N LYS A 39 -13.80 6.68 -11.23
CA LYS A 39 -14.91 6.00 -11.92
C LYS A 39 -15.54 4.95 -11.01
N SER A 40 -16.82 5.13 -10.68
CA SER A 40 -17.61 4.13 -9.94
C SER A 40 -18.99 3.96 -10.57
N ALA A 41 -19.82 3.03 -10.05
CA ALA A 41 -21.21 2.88 -10.51
C ALA A 41 -22.05 4.13 -10.30
N LYS A 42 -21.68 5.01 -9.33
CA LYS A 42 -22.35 6.27 -9.06
C LYS A 42 -21.81 7.44 -9.87
N ASN A 43 -20.64 7.25 -10.47
CA ASN A 43 -19.95 8.30 -11.21
C ASN A 43 -19.20 7.72 -12.39
N GLU A 44 -19.83 7.73 -13.55
CA GLU A 44 -19.24 7.30 -14.83
C GLU A 44 -18.66 8.48 -15.62
N ASP A 45 -18.62 9.69 -15.05
CA ASP A 45 -18.06 10.86 -15.73
C ASP A 45 -16.59 10.59 -16.10
N PRO A 46 -16.26 10.49 -17.41
CA PRO A 46 -14.90 10.26 -17.86
C PRO A 46 -13.91 11.37 -17.49
N ASN A 47 -14.42 12.56 -17.07
CA ASN A 47 -13.63 13.73 -16.74
C ASN A 47 -13.58 14.03 -15.24
N ASN A 48 -13.77 13.03 -14.37
CA ASN A 48 -13.78 13.25 -12.92
C ASN A 48 -12.35 13.39 -12.34
N ASP A 49 -11.59 14.34 -12.88
CA ASP A 49 -10.21 14.62 -12.44
C ASP A 49 -10.14 14.99 -10.96
N ALA A 50 -11.21 15.59 -10.40
CA ALA A 50 -11.27 15.96 -9.00
C ALA A 50 -11.20 14.77 -8.02
N LYS A 51 -11.44 13.54 -8.50
CA LYS A 51 -11.37 12.29 -7.70
C LYS A 51 -10.27 11.34 -8.15
N SER A 52 -9.59 11.65 -9.25
CA SER A 52 -8.52 10.81 -9.76
C SER A 52 -7.22 10.98 -8.94
N ALA A 53 -6.50 9.90 -8.73
CA ALA A 53 -5.30 9.87 -7.91
C ALA A 53 -4.20 8.98 -8.52
N PRO A 54 -2.91 9.31 -8.35
CA PRO A 54 -1.84 8.37 -8.55
C PRO A 54 -1.86 7.32 -7.45
N PHE A 55 -1.39 6.11 -7.73
CA PHE A 55 -1.44 5.01 -6.77
C PHE A 55 -0.26 4.04 -6.92
N ILE A 56 -0.15 3.12 -5.96
CA ILE A 56 0.85 2.06 -5.96
C ILE A 56 0.13 0.71 -5.93
N ILE A 57 0.44 -0.15 -6.88
CA ILE A 57 0.04 -1.55 -6.85
C ILE A 57 1.09 -2.32 -6.06
N GLN A 58 0.67 -2.98 -4.98
CA GLN A 58 1.52 -3.83 -4.16
C GLN A 58 1.27 -5.31 -4.46
N ILE A 59 2.33 -6.07 -4.57
CA ILE A 59 2.30 -7.52 -4.76
C ILE A 59 3.17 -8.14 -3.67
N SER A 60 2.52 -8.77 -2.70
CA SER A 60 3.22 -9.49 -1.62
C SER A 60 3.81 -10.81 -2.11
N ARG A 61 4.71 -11.41 -1.31
CA ARG A 61 5.22 -12.76 -1.58
C ARG A 61 4.08 -13.79 -1.64
N GLY A 62 3.10 -13.68 -0.74
CA GLY A 62 1.92 -14.55 -0.73
C GLY A 62 1.09 -14.42 -2.01
N ALA A 63 0.85 -13.21 -2.51
CA ALA A 63 0.15 -12.99 -3.78
C ALA A 63 0.92 -13.59 -4.98
N ARG A 64 2.26 -13.47 -4.98
CA ARG A 64 3.12 -14.04 -6.04
C ARG A 64 3.14 -15.57 -6.02
N SER A 65 3.03 -16.19 -4.84
CA SER A 65 3.05 -17.65 -4.67
C SER A 65 1.66 -18.29 -4.74
N TYR A 66 0.59 -17.50 -4.63
CA TYR A 66 -0.80 -17.99 -4.70
C TYR A 66 -1.10 -18.71 -6.02
N THR A 67 -0.57 -18.17 -7.10
CA THR A 67 -0.57 -18.82 -8.41
C THR A 67 0.82 -18.70 -9.03
N ASP A 68 0.95 -18.56 -10.33
CA ASP A 68 2.20 -18.15 -10.96
C ASP A 68 2.24 -16.60 -11.03
N LYS A 69 3.31 -15.97 -10.51
CA LYS A 69 3.50 -14.51 -10.51
C LYS A 69 3.25 -13.85 -11.88
N ARG A 70 3.54 -14.57 -12.98
CA ARG A 70 3.34 -14.08 -14.35
C ARG A 70 1.87 -13.79 -14.66
N PHE A 71 0.90 -14.44 -14.00
CA PHE A 71 -0.51 -14.09 -14.16
C PHE A 71 -0.81 -12.70 -13.61
N LEU A 72 -0.35 -12.37 -12.40
CA LEU A 72 -0.52 -11.02 -11.83
C LEU A 72 0.18 -9.96 -12.68
N GLU A 73 1.43 -10.21 -13.06
CA GLU A 73 2.20 -9.33 -13.93
C GLU A 73 1.49 -9.10 -15.27
N GLY A 74 0.96 -10.17 -15.90
CA GLY A 74 0.19 -10.09 -17.14
C GLY A 74 -1.10 -9.30 -16.98
N MET A 75 -1.86 -9.50 -15.90
CA MET A 75 -3.07 -8.72 -15.64
C MET A 75 -2.78 -7.22 -15.44
N ILE A 76 -1.70 -6.87 -14.74
CA ILE A 76 -1.31 -5.46 -14.54
C ILE A 76 -0.86 -4.82 -15.87
N ARG A 77 -0.09 -5.53 -16.70
CA ARG A 77 0.29 -5.05 -18.05
C ARG A 77 -0.93 -4.79 -18.92
N ASN A 78 -1.90 -5.70 -18.89
CA ASN A 78 -3.15 -5.51 -19.62
C ASN A 78 -3.97 -4.34 -19.05
N ALA A 79 -4.00 -4.16 -17.72
CA ALA A 79 -4.68 -3.03 -17.11
C ALA A 79 -4.04 -1.68 -17.49
N ASP A 80 -2.71 -1.60 -17.62
CA ASP A 80 -2.01 -0.38 -18.11
C ASP A 80 -2.44 -0.01 -19.54
N VAL A 81 -2.70 -1.01 -20.38
CA VAL A 81 -3.22 -0.78 -21.75
C VAL A 81 -4.69 -0.37 -21.76
N ILE A 82 -5.51 -0.98 -20.88
CA ILE A 82 -6.98 -0.73 -20.82
C ILE A 82 -7.28 0.64 -20.15
N PHE A 83 -6.43 1.06 -19.23
CA PHE A 83 -6.57 2.31 -18.48
C PHE A 83 -5.37 3.24 -18.70
N PRO A 84 -5.17 3.76 -19.93
CA PRO A 84 -3.98 4.51 -20.31
C PRO A 84 -3.82 5.83 -19.54
N GLU A 85 -4.91 6.34 -18.95
CA GLU A 85 -4.90 7.54 -18.12
C GLU A 85 -4.25 7.34 -16.75
N ALA A 86 -4.18 6.09 -16.27
CA ALA A 86 -3.66 5.79 -14.93
C ALA A 86 -2.15 6.03 -14.83
N ILE A 87 -1.71 6.56 -13.69
CA ILE A 87 -0.30 6.71 -13.32
C ILE A 87 -0.08 5.96 -12.02
N PHE A 88 0.77 4.94 -12.05
CA PHE A 88 0.97 4.07 -10.91
C PHE A 88 2.39 3.47 -10.88
N ALA A 89 2.82 3.05 -9.69
CA ALA A 89 4.01 2.23 -9.51
C ALA A 89 3.62 0.76 -9.28
N VAL A 90 4.50 -0.17 -9.68
CA VAL A 90 4.39 -1.59 -9.35
C VAL A 90 5.47 -1.93 -8.33
N HIS A 91 5.05 -2.39 -7.16
CA HIS A 91 5.89 -2.52 -5.97
C HIS A 91 5.84 -3.94 -5.40
N LEU A 92 7.01 -4.54 -5.13
CA LEU A 92 7.09 -5.74 -4.28
C LEU A 92 6.92 -5.31 -2.82
N ASP A 93 5.97 -5.95 -2.14
CA ASP A 93 5.63 -5.70 -0.73
C ASP A 93 6.24 -6.81 0.15
N HIS A 94 6.97 -6.44 1.21
CA HIS A 94 7.67 -7.34 2.15
C HIS A 94 8.49 -8.45 1.50
N GLY A 95 9.45 -8.05 0.64
CA GLY A 95 10.36 -8.98 -0.05
C GLY A 95 11.52 -9.45 0.83
N THR A 96 11.85 -10.73 0.74
CA THR A 96 13.20 -11.22 1.11
C THR A 96 14.22 -10.71 0.08
N GLU A 97 15.52 -10.81 0.40
CA GLU A 97 16.60 -10.44 -0.53
C GLU A 97 16.44 -11.14 -1.89
N ASP A 98 16.18 -12.47 -1.88
CA ASP A 98 15.98 -13.25 -3.11
C ASP A 98 14.72 -12.82 -3.89
N ALA A 99 13.63 -12.52 -3.19
CA ALA A 99 12.41 -12.03 -3.84
C ALA A 99 12.62 -10.66 -4.50
N CYS A 100 13.40 -9.78 -3.84
CA CYS A 100 13.80 -8.50 -4.44
C CYS A 100 14.63 -8.71 -5.70
N TYR A 101 15.61 -9.62 -5.68
CA TYR A 101 16.43 -9.92 -6.85
C TYR A 101 15.60 -10.47 -8.02
N ASP A 102 14.68 -11.39 -7.75
CA ASP A 102 13.76 -11.92 -8.76
C ASP A 102 12.88 -10.82 -9.37
N CYS A 103 12.35 -9.89 -8.57
CA CYS A 103 11.57 -8.75 -9.05
C CYS A 103 12.42 -7.77 -9.87
N ILE A 104 13.62 -7.45 -9.41
CA ILE A 104 14.58 -6.58 -10.11
C ILE A 104 14.95 -7.18 -11.47
N ASP A 105 15.17 -8.49 -11.52
CA ASP A 105 15.60 -9.18 -12.75
C ASP A 105 14.47 -9.39 -13.73
N SER A 106 13.20 -9.43 -13.27
CA SER A 106 12.02 -9.55 -14.13
C SER A 106 11.83 -8.35 -15.08
N GLY A 107 12.36 -7.18 -14.71
CA GLY A 107 12.18 -5.92 -15.47
C GLY A 107 10.75 -5.40 -15.50
N PHE A 108 9.90 -5.88 -14.58
CA PHE A 108 8.49 -5.48 -14.50
C PHE A 108 8.21 -4.53 -13.32
N TYR A 109 8.85 -4.76 -12.20
CA TYR A 109 8.67 -3.94 -11.00
C TYR A 109 9.41 -2.61 -11.13
N SER A 110 8.75 -1.51 -10.78
CA SER A 110 9.35 -0.19 -10.73
C SER A 110 9.90 0.17 -9.35
N SER A 111 9.54 -0.63 -8.34
CA SER A 111 9.97 -0.48 -6.95
C SER A 111 9.94 -1.83 -6.23
N VAL A 112 10.82 -2.02 -5.25
CA VAL A 112 10.83 -3.21 -4.38
C VAL A 112 11.01 -2.77 -2.93
N MET A 113 10.36 -3.50 -2.00
CA MET A 113 10.66 -3.40 -0.58
C MET A 113 11.46 -4.62 -0.13
N VAL A 114 12.61 -4.37 0.48
CA VAL A 114 13.35 -5.38 1.23
C VAL A 114 13.01 -5.29 2.71
N ASP A 115 12.50 -6.37 3.27
CA ASP A 115 12.17 -6.45 4.68
C ASP A 115 13.15 -7.37 5.42
N ALA A 116 14.11 -6.74 6.08
CA ALA A 116 15.04 -7.36 7.01
C ALA A 116 14.91 -6.75 8.42
N SER A 117 13.73 -6.21 8.77
CA SER A 117 13.46 -5.55 10.06
C SER A 117 13.54 -6.48 11.26
N HIS A 118 13.42 -7.79 11.03
CA HIS A 118 13.59 -8.84 12.04
C HIS A 118 15.05 -9.17 12.36
N GLU A 119 16.00 -8.73 11.54
CA GLU A 119 17.44 -8.91 11.73
C GLU A 119 18.02 -7.83 12.65
N GLU A 120 19.21 -8.09 13.19
CA GLU A 120 19.97 -7.06 13.89
C GLU A 120 20.33 -5.89 12.94
N PHE A 121 20.42 -4.67 13.49
CA PHE A 121 20.61 -3.44 12.72
C PHE A 121 21.71 -3.53 11.67
N ALA A 122 22.90 -4.03 12.04
CA ALA A 122 24.03 -4.15 11.12
C ALA A 122 23.74 -5.11 9.95
N LYS A 123 22.99 -6.19 10.24
CA LYS A 123 22.59 -7.18 9.22
C LYS A 123 21.50 -6.64 8.30
N ASN A 124 20.53 -5.91 8.84
CA ASN A 124 19.52 -5.21 8.04
C ASN A 124 20.20 -4.20 7.08
N VAL A 125 21.15 -3.41 7.57
CA VAL A 125 21.95 -2.48 6.74
C VAL A 125 22.68 -3.22 5.61
N GLU A 126 23.34 -4.34 5.91
CA GLU A 126 24.08 -5.14 4.94
C GLU A 126 23.18 -5.68 3.82
N ILE A 127 22.06 -6.30 4.20
CA ILE A 127 21.09 -6.88 3.24
C ILE A 127 20.49 -5.76 2.38
N THR A 128 19.99 -4.70 3.03
CA THR A 128 19.38 -3.56 2.33
C THR A 128 20.34 -2.93 1.33
N LYS A 129 21.61 -2.73 1.72
CA LYS A 129 22.64 -2.15 0.83
C LYS A 129 22.85 -3.00 -0.43
N ARG A 130 22.92 -4.33 -0.31
CA ARG A 130 23.06 -5.21 -1.48
C ARG A 130 21.87 -5.11 -2.43
N VAL A 131 20.65 -5.03 -1.88
CA VAL A 131 19.43 -4.87 -2.70
C VAL A 131 19.44 -3.49 -3.38
N VAL A 132 19.77 -2.42 -2.65
CA VAL A 132 19.87 -1.06 -3.21
C VAL A 132 20.86 -0.99 -4.36
N ASP A 133 22.08 -1.53 -4.19
CA ASP A 133 23.09 -1.49 -5.23
C ASP A 133 22.63 -2.19 -6.52
N ARG A 134 21.96 -3.35 -6.38
CA ARG A 134 21.42 -4.11 -7.53
C ARG A 134 20.23 -3.40 -8.19
N ALA A 135 19.32 -2.86 -7.40
CA ALA A 135 18.12 -2.18 -7.89
C ALA A 135 18.46 -0.88 -8.62
N HIS A 136 19.33 -0.04 -8.01
CA HIS A 136 19.73 1.22 -8.59
C HIS A 136 20.47 1.06 -9.92
N ALA A 137 21.25 -0.03 -10.10
CA ALA A 137 21.89 -0.36 -11.38
C ALA A 137 20.88 -0.56 -12.53
N LYS A 138 19.61 -0.84 -12.20
CA LYS A 138 18.50 -1.02 -13.16
C LYS A 138 17.45 0.09 -13.10
N GLY A 139 17.69 1.16 -12.35
CA GLY A 139 16.77 2.27 -12.20
C GLY A 139 15.52 1.95 -11.35
N ILE A 140 15.56 0.87 -10.56
CA ILE A 140 14.48 0.44 -9.66
C ILE A 140 14.70 1.07 -8.29
N VAL A 141 13.62 1.54 -7.67
CA VAL A 141 13.61 2.22 -6.38
C VAL A 141 13.47 1.21 -5.24
N VAL A 142 14.10 1.45 -4.10
CA VAL A 142 14.08 0.54 -2.96
C VAL A 142 13.44 1.20 -1.74
N GLU A 143 12.50 0.48 -1.13
CA GLU A 143 11.96 0.70 0.21
C GLU A 143 12.60 -0.31 1.16
N ALA A 144 12.85 0.08 2.41
CA ALA A 144 13.25 -0.83 3.47
C ALA A 144 12.44 -0.55 4.74
N GLU A 145 12.57 -1.40 5.76
CA GLU A 145 11.88 -1.24 7.03
C GLU A 145 12.86 -1.19 8.20
N LEU A 146 12.57 -0.30 9.16
CA LEU A 146 13.28 -0.18 10.43
C LEU A 146 12.30 -0.04 11.60
N GLY A 147 12.57 -0.76 12.67
CA GLY A 147 11.63 -1.05 13.73
C GLY A 147 10.91 -2.37 13.45
N GLN A 148 9.93 -2.73 14.27
CA GLN A 148 9.12 -3.93 14.06
C GLN A 148 7.66 -3.58 14.27
N LEU A 149 6.83 -3.94 13.29
CA LEU A 149 5.39 -3.85 13.41
C LEU A 149 4.84 -5.06 14.17
N GLY A 150 3.78 -4.84 14.94
CA GLY A 150 3.04 -5.92 15.57
C GLY A 150 2.09 -6.62 14.59
N GLY A 151 1.46 -7.71 15.08
CA GLY A 151 0.47 -8.47 14.31
C GLY A 151 1.05 -9.63 13.54
N VAL A 152 0.28 -10.14 12.59
CA VAL A 152 0.66 -11.27 11.74
C VAL A 152 0.60 -10.82 10.29
N GLU A 153 1.71 -10.91 9.59
CA GLU A 153 1.78 -10.72 8.15
C GLU A 153 2.61 -11.86 7.55
N GLU A 154 1.97 -12.62 6.66
CA GLU A 154 2.51 -13.86 6.10
C GLU A 154 3.03 -14.80 7.21
N ASP A 155 4.35 -14.97 7.32
CA ASP A 155 5.01 -15.87 8.28
C ASP A 155 5.60 -15.14 9.49
N VAL A 156 5.45 -13.80 9.58
CA VAL A 156 6.06 -12.98 10.64
C VAL A 156 5.04 -12.64 11.71
N VAL A 157 5.36 -13.03 12.97
CA VAL A 157 4.63 -12.64 14.18
C VAL A 157 5.54 -11.74 15.00
N GLY A 158 5.23 -10.45 15.08
CA GLY A 158 6.08 -9.47 15.74
C GLY A 158 5.46 -8.81 16.96
N SER A 159 6.31 -8.38 17.90
CA SER A 159 5.99 -7.39 18.93
C SER A 159 6.35 -5.99 18.40
N VAL A 160 5.54 -4.98 18.73
CA VAL A 160 5.81 -3.60 18.31
C VAL A 160 7.13 -3.10 18.90
N LYS A 161 8.08 -2.71 18.03
CA LYS A 161 9.30 -1.98 18.39
C LYS A 161 9.35 -0.70 17.55
N LEU A 162 9.08 0.44 18.20
CA LEU A 162 9.08 1.73 17.50
C LEU A 162 10.45 2.02 16.88
N THR A 163 10.44 2.67 15.72
CA THR A 163 11.66 3.09 15.03
C THR A 163 12.39 4.16 15.84
N ASP A 164 13.69 3.94 16.09
CA ASP A 164 14.56 4.93 16.70
C ASP A 164 14.99 6.00 15.69
N PRO A 165 14.80 7.30 15.97
CA PRO A 165 15.10 8.37 15.02
C PRO A 165 16.58 8.46 14.60
N ALA A 166 17.53 8.20 15.52
CA ALA A 166 18.95 8.24 15.20
C ALA A 166 19.37 7.06 14.33
N GLN A 167 18.84 5.86 14.63
CA GLN A 167 19.04 4.68 13.80
C GLN A 167 18.42 4.86 12.39
N ALA A 168 17.28 5.55 12.26
CA ALA A 168 16.67 5.82 10.96
C ALA A 168 17.60 6.70 10.09
N ALA A 169 18.16 7.75 10.65
CA ALA A 169 19.13 8.61 9.94
C ALA A 169 20.39 7.82 9.52
N GLU A 170 20.99 7.07 10.44
CA GLU A 170 22.15 6.22 10.18
C GLU A 170 21.87 5.16 9.11
N PHE A 171 20.69 4.55 9.15
CA PHE A 171 20.28 3.51 8.20
C PHE A 171 20.22 4.06 6.77
N ILE A 172 19.63 5.24 6.58
CA ILE A 172 19.52 5.89 5.28
C ILE A 172 20.90 6.24 4.71
N GLU A 173 21.80 6.78 5.54
CA GLU A 173 23.16 7.11 5.11
C GLU A 173 23.95 5.86 4.67
N LYS A 174 23.84 4.77 5.44
CA LYS A 174 24.59 3.54 5.18
C LYS A 174 24.06 2.75 3.99
N THR A 175 22.74 2.73 3.79
CA THR A 175 22.12 1.89 2.76
C THR A 175 21.89 2.61 1.44
N GLY A 176 21.65 3.92 1.46
CA GLY A 176 21.25 4.68 0.29
C GLY A 176 19.80 4.40 -0.18
N VAL A 177 18.98 3.79 0.67
CA VAL A 177 17.56 3.48 0.39
C VAL A 177 16.77 4.72 -0.04
N ASP A 178 15.70 4.55 -0.82
CA ASP A 178 14.91 5.65 -1.38
C ASP A 178 13.71 6.04 -0.51
N SER A 179 13.16 5.11 0.27
CA SER A 179 12.09 5.35 1.25
C SER A 179 12.21 4.38 2.42
N LEU A 180 11.68 4.77 3.58
CA LEU A 180 11.78 3.97 4.81
C LEU A 180 10.41 3.76 5.43
N ALA A 181 10.02 2.49 5.58
CA ALA A 181 8.90 2.09 6.42
C ALA A 181 9.30 2.18 7.90
N VAL A 182 8.45 2.87 8.67
CA VAL A 182 8.71 3.20 10.07
C VAL A 182 7.62 2.66 10.98
N ALA A 183 8.03 2.01 12.06
CA ALA A 183 7.13 1.53 13.10
C ALA A 183 6.75 2.68 14.04
N ILE A 184 5.52 3.16 13.91
CA ILE A 184 4.97 4.26 14.71
C ILE A 184 3.70 3.88 15.47
N GLY A 185 3.54 2.58 15.76
CA GLY A 185 2.43 2.04 16.55
C GLY A 185 1.36 1.31 15.75
N THR A 186 1.52 1.14 14.45
CA THR A 186 0.63 0.32 13.60
C THR A 186 0.95 -1.17 13.73
N SER A 187 0.01 -2.01 13.30
CA SER A 187 0.16 -3.48 13.26
C SER A 187 -0.47 -4.04 12.00
N HIS A 188 0.03 -5.17 11.52
CA HIS A 188 -0.56 -5.88 10.38
C HIS A 188 -1.87 -6.61 10.74
N GLY A 189 -2.70 -6.90 9.74
CA GLY A 189 -3.97 -7.61 9.90
C GLY A 189 -5.14 -6.73 10.32
N ALA A 190 -6.26 -7.37 10.69
CA ALA A 190 -7.53 -6.70 11.02
C ALA A 190 -7.67 -6.35 12.52
N PHE A 191 -6.68 -6.64 13.36
CA PHE A 191 -6.71 -6.46 14.81
C PHE A 191 -5.52 -5.60 15.25
N LYS A 192 -5.50 -4.32 14.81
CA LYS A 192 -4.31 -3.47 14.88
C LYS A 192 -4.02 -2.89 16.26
N PHE A 193 -5.06 -2.66 17.06
CA PHE A 193 -4.91 -2.02 18.37
C PHE A 193 -5.62 -2.81 19.46
N SER A 194 -4.94 -3.06 20.57
CA SER A 194 -5.54 -3.49 21.81
C SER A 194 -5.82 -2.25 22.67
N GLY A 195 -7.01 -1.61 22.51
CA GLY A 195 -7.40 -0.43 23.27
C GLY A 195 -7.36 0.88 22.47
N LYS A 196 -7.22 2.03 23.16
CA LYS A 196 -7.24 3.40 22.58
C LYS A 196 -5.88 3.86 22.02
N GLN A 197 -5.02 2.96 21.59
CA GLN A 197 -3.72 3.33 21.04
C GLN A 197 -3.90 3.83 19.60
N GLY A 198 -3.28 4.96 19.29
CA GLY A 198 -3.20 5.56 17.95
C GLY A 198 -1.76 5.65 17.48
N LEU A 199 -1.54 6.37 16.38
CA LEU A 199 -0.20 6.62 15.87
C LEU A 199 0.62 7.48 16.85
N HIS A 200 1.90 7.16 17.00
CA HIS A 200 2.85 7.92 17.82
C HIS A 200 3.42 9.11 17.04
N PHE A 201 2.63 10.17 16.86
CA PHE A 201 3.04 11.36 16.09
C PHE A 201 4.31 12.02 16.62
N ASN A 202 4.50 12.05 17.93
CA ASN A 202 5.73 12.56 18.55
C ASN A 202 6.99 11.78 18.16
N VAL A 203 6.85 10.48 17.86
CA VAL A 203 7.95 9.64 17.34
C VAL A 203 8.15 9.93 15.86
N LEU A 204 7.06 10.03 15.06
CA LEU A 204 7.11 10.36 13.64
C LEU A 204 7.79 11.72 13.40
N GLU A 205 7.47 12.75 14.18
CA GLU A 205 8.11 14.07 14.10
C GLU A 205 9.63 13.99 14.32
N LYS A 206 10.06 13.22 15.32
CA LYS A 206 11.49 13.02 15.61
C LYS A 206 12.19 12.26 14.49
N ILE A 207 11.54 11.21 13.94
CA ILE A 207 12.08 10.46 12.80
C ILE A 207 12.21 11.38 11.60
N GLN A 208 11.15 12.13 11.25
CA GLN A 208 11.18 13.08 10.14
C GLN A 208 12.32 14.10 10.29
N ALA A 209 12.47 14.69 11.47
CA ALA A 209 13.55 15.66 11.73
C ALA A 209 14.94 15.04 11.54
N ALA A 210 15.17 13.83 12.07
CA ALA A 210 16.44 13.13 11.97
C ALA A 210 16.78 12.75 10.53
N VAL A 211 15.83 12.16 9.78
CA VAL A 211 16.07 11.74 8.39
C VAL A 211 16.22 12.93 7.44
N ASN A 212 15.47 14.03 7.67
CA ASN A 212 15.60 15.24 6.85
C ASN A 212 16.90 16.00 7.08
N ALA A 213 17.55 15.83 8.23
CA ALA A 213 18.89 16.38 8.47
C ALA A 213 19.97 15.71 7.59
N VAL A 214 19.75 14.44 7.25
CA VAL A 214 20.63 13.64 6.38
C VAL A 214 20.24 13.79 4.90
N LYS A 215 18.96 13.61 4.59
CA LYS A 215 18.43 13.65 3.22
C LYS A 215 17.12 14.44 3.20
N PRO A 216 17.15 15.72 2.80
CA PRO A 216 15.97 16.57 2.78
C PRO A 216 14.81 15.98 1.96
N ASN A 217 13.59 16.10 2.47
CA ASN A 217 12.36 15.55 1.88
C ASN A 217 12.40 14.04 1.68
N PHE A 218 13.00 13.31 2.64
CA PHE A 218 13.09 11.87 2.58
C PHE A 218 11.72 11.21 2.82
N PRO A 219 11.24 10.34 1.91
CA PRO A 219 9.93 9.73 2.02
C PRO A 219 9.86 8.69 3.14
N LEU A 220 8.87 8.83 4.03
CA LEU A 220 8.51 7.82 5.01
C LEU A 220 7.29 7.01 4.54
N VAL A 221 7.18 5.78 5.02
CA VAL A 221 6.11 4.85 4.68
C VAL A 221 5.46 4.30 5.94
N MET A 222 4.14 4.13 5.88
CA MET A 222 3.32 3.54 6.93
C MET A 222 2.77 2.19 6.50
N HIS A 223 3.24 1.11 7.12
CA HIS A 223 2.69 -0.24 7.00
C HIS A 223 1.63 -0.51 8.06
N GLY A 224 0.88 -1.61 7.92
CA GLY A 224 -0.18 -1.99 8.86
C GLY A 224 -1.27 -0.93 9.00
N SER A 225 -1.59 -0.19 7.95
CA SER A 225 -2.35 1.07 8.04
C SER A 225 -3.77 1.01 7.49
N SER A 226 -4.31 -0.16 7.16
CA SER A 226 -5.73 -0.31 6.83
C SER A 226 -6.62 0.22 7.96
N SER A 227 -7.74 0.87 7.61
CA SER A 227 -8.65 1.47 8.59
C SER A 227 -9.63 0.48 9.21
N VAL A 228 -9.78 -0.70 8.60
CA VAL A 228 -10.73 -1.74 9.02
C VAL A 228 -12.13 -1.15 9.22
N PRO A 229 -12.78 -0.63 8.15
CA PRO A 229 -14.04 0.09 8.28
C PRO A 229 -15.12 -0.80 8.91
N GLN A 230 -15.73 -0.32 9.99
CA GLN A 230 -16.66 -1.11 10.78
C GLN A 230 -17.93 -1.50 10.02
N GLU A 231 -18.31 -0.74 9.01
CA GLU A 231 -19.39 -1.09 8.09
C GLU A 231 -19.15 -2.46 7.44
N TRP A 232 -17.96 -2.68 6.87
CA TRP A 232 -17.62 -3.95 6.23
C TRP A 232 -17.53 -5.10 7.23
N VAL A 233 -16.97 -4.84 8.42
CA VAL A 233 -16.90 -5.82 9.51
C VAL A 233 -18.32 -6.27 9.94
N GLN A 234 -19.25 -5.33 10.09
CA GLN A 234 -20.64 -5.64 10.43
C GLN A 234 -21.33 -6.46 9.32
N ARG A 235 -21.13 -6.07 8.06
CA ARG A 235 -21.70 -6.81 6.91
C ARG A 235 -21.18 -8.25 6.86
N ILE A 236 -19.88 -8.47 7.07
CA ILE A 236 -19.28 -9.81 7.17
C ILE A 236 -19.95 -10.60 8.30
N ASN A 237 -20.06 -10.00 9.50
CA ASN A 237 -20.63 -10.69 10.66
C ASN A 237 -22.10 -11.01 10.48
N ASN A 238 -22.89 -10.10 9.89
CA ASN A 238 -24.29 -10.32 9.56
C ASN A 238 -24.51 -11.41 8.50
N ALA A 239 -23.48 -11.68 7.69
CA ALA A 239 -23.47 -12.74 6.69
C ALA A 239 -22.72 -14.01 7.15
N GLY A 240 -22.75 -14.31 8.45
CA GLY A 240 -22.19 -15.53 9.03
C GLY A 240 -20.68 -15.49 9.26
N GLY A 241 -20.07 -14.33 9.25
CA GLY A 241 -18.67 -14.13 9.67
C GLY A 241 -18.53 -14.05 11.19
N ALA A 242 -17.29 -14.02 11.66
CA ALA A 242 -16.95 -13.99 13.10
C ALA A 242 -15.78 -13.05 13.42
N MET A 243 -15.78 -11.85 12.85
CA MET A 243 -14.75 -10.85 13.08
C MET A 243 -15.05 -10.06 14.36
N LYS A 244 -14.58 -10.59 15.51
CA LYS A 244 -14.73 -9.92 16.81
C LYS A 244 -13.53 -8.99 17.05
N ASN A 245 -13.81 -7.77 17.54
CA ASN A 245 -12.78 -6.77 17.92
C ASN A 245 -11.84 -6.35 16.77
N ALA A 246 -12.26 -6.49 15.52
CA ALA A 246 -11.51 -5.98 14.40
C ALA A 246 -11.47 -4.44 14.44
N SER A 247 -10.27 -3.87 14.36
CA SER A 247 -10.05 -2.41 14.39
C SER A 247 -8.79 -2.03 13.62
N GLY A 248 -8.79 -0.85 13.03
CA GLY A 248 -7.69 -0.33 12.21
C GLY A 248 -7.30 1.09 12.58
N VAL A 249 -6.52 1.73 11.71
CA VAL A 249 -6.08 3.12 11.88
C VAL A 249 -7.25 4.07 11.60
N ASP A 250 -7.43 5.09 12.44
CA ASP A 250 -8.39 6.17 12.14
C ASP A 250 -7.90 6.95 10.91
N GLU A 251 -8.70 6.98 9.86
CA GLU A 251 -8.38 7.63 8.59
C GLU A 251 -8.05 9.14 8.74
N LYS A 252 -8.59 9.78 9.78
CA LYS A 252 -8.26 11.19 10.10
C LYS A 252 -6.78 11.40 10.43
N GLN A 253 -6.03 10.33 10.72
CA GLN A 253 -4.60 10.39 11.03
C GLN A 253 -3.72 10.35 9.76
N TYR A 254 -4.26 9.98 8.59
CA TYR A 254 -3.48 9.85 7.36
C TYR A 254 -2.90 11.18 6.89
N LEU A 255 -3.73 12.21 6.76
CA LEU A 255 -3.27 13.51 6.28
C LEU A 255 -2.30 14.21 7.25
N PRO A 256 -2.50 14.20 8.59
CA PRO A 256 -1.49 14.62 9.55
C PRO A 256 -0.15 13.87 9.40
N ALA A 257 -0.17 12.56 9.21
CA ALA A 257 1.04 11.77 8.98
C ALA A 257 1.74 12.15 7.65
N ALA A 258 0.96 12.40 6.59
CA ALA A 258 1.49 12.84 5.30
C ALA A 258 2.24 14.18 5.41
N LYS A 259 1.73 15.12 6.20
CA LYS A 259 2.41 16.42 6.48
C LYS A 259 3.73 16.25 7.22
N LEU A 260 3.94 15.12 7.89
CA LEU A 260 5.18 14.73 8.55
C LEU A 260 6.05 13.79 7.70
N GLY A 261 5.86 13.79 6.37
CA GLY A 261 6.72 13.09 5.43
C GLY A 261 6.30 11.65 5.08
N VAL A 262 5.17 11.16 5.60
CA VAL A 262 4.61 9.88 5.15
C VAL A 262 4.03 10.05 3.75
N THR A 263 4.66 9.44 2.76
CA THR A 263 4.27 9.55 1.34
C THR A 263 3.55 8.33 0.80
N LYS A 264 3.63 7.18 1.49
CA LYS A 264 2.98 5.93 1.12
C LYS A 264 2.27 5.35 2.33
N ILE A 265 1.04 4.89 2.14
CA ILE A 265 0.24 4.21 3.17
C ILE A 265 -0.26 2.88 2.60
N ASN A 266 0.12 1.78 3.27
CA ASN A 266 -0.23 0.42 2.86
C ASN A 266 -1.66 0.05 3.26
N ILE A 267 -2.42 -0.46 2.27
CA ILE A 267 -3.83 -0.82 2.43
C ILE A 267 -4.07 -2.18 1.77
N ASP A 268 -4.17 -3.23 2.57
CA ASP A 268 -4.51 -4.59 2.14
C ASP A 268 -5.81 -5.07 2.77
N THR A 269 -5.86 -5.11 4.10
CA THR A 269 -6.99 -5.68 4.87
C THR A 269 -8.33 -5.13 4.40
N ASP A 270 -8.42 -3.83 4.14
CA ASP A 270 -9.68 -3.19 3.77
C ASP A 270 -10.24 -3.74 2.44
N GLY A 271 -9.40 -3.98 1.44
CA GLY A 271 -9.80 -4.60 0.17
C GLY A 271 -10.32 -6.02 0.37
N ARG A 272 -9.70 -6.79 1.28
CA ARG A 272 -10.15 -8.13 1.66
C ARG A 272 -11.50 -8.11 2.38
N LEU A 273 -11.76 -7.08 3.21
CA LEU A 273 -13.06 -6.91 3.88
C LEU A 273 -14.19 -6.65 2.87
N VAL A 274 -13.96 -5.75 1.91
CA VAL A 274 -14.94 -5.48 0.84
C VAL A 274 -15.26 -6.76 0.06
N TRP A 275 -14.23 -7.52 -0.33
CA TRP A 275 -14.39 -8.80 -1.02
C TRP A 275 -15.22 -9.78 -0.18
N CYS A 276 -14.81 -10.01 1.06
CA CYS A 276 -15.43 -10.97 1.94
C CYS A 276 -16.91 -10.63 2.22
N ALA A 277 -17.21 -9.37 2.49
CA ALA A 277 -18.57 -8.91 2.77
C ALA A 277 -19.50 -9.19 1.59
N ILE A 278 -19.13 -8.74 0.40
CA ILE A 278 -19.96 -8.86 -0.80
C ILE A 278 -20.20 -10.33 -1.17
N HIS A 279 -19.18 -11.17 -1.15
CA HIS A 279 -19.33 -12.58 -1.50
C HIS A 279 -20.18 -13.33 -0.48
N ARG A 280 -20.00 -13.07 0.83
CA ARG A 280 -20.83 -13.69 1.88
C ARG A 280 -22.30 -13.28 1.77
N GLU A 281 -22.57 -11.99 1.60
CA GLU A 281 -23.94 -11.47 1.42
C GLU A 281 -24.59 -12.06 0.17
N PHE A 282 -23.87 -12.08 -0.95
CA PHE A 282 -24.39 -12.62 -2.21
C PHE A 282 -24.84 -14.08 -2.06
N PHE A 283 -23.98 -14.95 -1.54
CA PHE A 283 -24.32 -16.37 -1.40
C PHE A 283 -25.30 -16.67 -0.25
N ARG A 284 -25.40 -15.81 0.76
CA ARG A 284 -26.45 -15.89 1.77
C ARG A 284 -27.81 -15.55 1.19
N ASP A 285 -27.90 -14.46 0.41
CA ASP A 285 -29.16 -13.89 -0.06
C ASP A 285 -29.66 -14.53 -1.37
N GLN A 286 -28.75 -15.18 -2.10
CA GLN A 286 -29.03 -15.88 -3.35
C GLN A 286 -28.38 -17.28 -3.36
N PRO A 287 -28.80 -18.19 -2.45
CA PRO A 287 -28.11 -19.47 -2.26
C PRO A 287 -28.21 -20.42 -3.46
N GLU A 288 -29.16 -20.20 -4.37
CA GLU A 288 -29.28 -20.95 -5.62
C GLU A 288 -28.29 -20.50 -6.71
N LYS A 289 -27.65 -19.36 -6.53
CA LYS A 289 -26.71 -18.82 -7.52
C LYS A 289 -25.32 -19.45 -7.37
N PHE A 290 -24.69 -19.75 -8.48
CA PHE A 290 -23.35 -20.33 -8.54
C PHE A 290 -22.45 -19.73 -9.64
N ASP A 291 -22.93 -18.73 -10.42
CA ASP A 291 -22.10 -18.02 -11.38
C ASP A 291 -21.15 -17.09 -10.64
N LEU A 292 -19.85 -17.43 -10.66
CA LEU A 292 -18.79 -16.68 -9.99
C LEU A 292 -18.65 -15.21 -10.46
N ARG A 293 -19.16 -14.88 -11.65
CA ARG A 293 -19.13 -13.52 -12.20
C ARG A 293 -20.13 -12.60 -11.50
N GLU A 294 -21.22 -13.11 -10.96
CA GLU A 294 -22.27 -12.27 -10.35
C GLU A 294 -21.77 -11.51 -9.11
N PRO A 295 -21.15 -12.13 -8.09
CA PRO A 295 -20.58 -11.38 -6.98
C PRO A 295 -19.41 -10.49 -7.41
N GLY A 296 -18.62 -10.88 -8.42
CA GLY A 296 -17.56 -10.05 -8.99
C GLY A 296 -18.07 -8.74 -9.61
N LYS A 297 -19.22 -8.78 -10.30
CA LYS A 297 -19.88 -7.59 -10.85
C LYS A 297 -20.36 -6.62 -9.78
N ILE A 298 -20.70 -7.11 -8.58
CA ILE A 298 -21.07 -6.28 -7.44
C ILE A 298 -19.81 -5.74 -6.75
N PHE A 299 -18.78 -6.57 -6.64
CA PHE A 299 -17.53 -6.22 -5.96
C PHE A 299 -16.77 -5.08 -6.67
N MET A 300 -16.55 -5.18 -7.97
CA MET A 300 -15.72 -4.21 -8.71
C MET A 300 -16.17 -2.74 -8.50
N PRO A 301 -17.46 -2.37 -8.69
CA PRO A 301 -17.90 -0.99 -8.44
C PRO A 301 -17.85 -0.61 -6.95
N ALA A 302 -18.16 -1.52 -6.03
CA ALA A 302 -18.08 -1.25 -4.61
C ALA A 302 -16.64 -1.02 -4.15
N TYR A 303 -15.69 -1.79 -4.67
CA TYR A 303 -14.27 -1.59 -4.40
C TYR A 303 -13.76 -0.29 -5.01
N ALA A 304 -14.21 0.08 -6.22
CA ALA A 304 -13.88 1.37 -6.81
C ALA A 304 -14.38 2.55 -5.96
N GLU A 305 -15.59 2.49 -5.42
CA GLU A 305 -16.08 3.51 -4.49
C GLU A 305 -15.27 3.59 -3.19
N TYR A 306 -14.89 2.43 -2.65
CA TYR A 306 -13.99 2.36 -1.51
C TYR A 306 -12.65 3.05 -1.79
N ILE A 307 -12.05 2.81 -2.96
CA ILE A 307 -10.78 3.44 -3.38
C ILE A 307 -10.93 4.96 -3.53
N ILE A 308 -12.03 5.45 -4.11
CA ILE A 308 -12.31 6.89 -4.21
C ILE A 308 -12.34 7.52 -2.81
N HIS A 309 -13.11 6.94 -1.89
CA HIS A 309 -13.16 7.39 -0.49
C HIS A 309 -11.76 7.39 0.14
N LYS A 310 -11.01 6.33 -0.05
CA LYS A 310 -9.67 6.21 0.52
C LYS A 310 -8.73 7.30 0.00
N ASN A 311 -8.77 7.60 -1.30
CA ASN A 311 -7.96 8.68 -1.87
C ASN A 311 -8.33 10.06 -1.30
N GLU A 312 -9.61 10.29 -1.00
CA GLU A 312 -10.05 11.50 -0.30
C GLU A 312 -9.43 11.58 1.12
N MET A 313 -9.45 10.49 1.88
CA MET A 313 -8.86 10.43 3.22
C MET A 313 -7.33 10.57 3.24
N LEU A 314 -6.67 10.06 2.21
CA LEU A 314 -5.22 10.20 2.00
C LEU A 314 -4.82 11.59 1.51
N GLY A 315 -5.77 12.38 1.01
CA GLY A 315 -5.54 13.66 0.36
C GLY A 315 -5.00 13.56 -1.06
N SER A 316 -4.94 12.36 -1.65
CA SER A 316 -4.42 12.13 -3.01
C SER A 316 -5.44 12.35 -4.12
N ALA A 317 -6.74 12.44 -3.80
CA ALA A 317 -7.78 12.74 -4.76
C ALA A 317 -7.54 14.09 -5.47
N GLY A 318 -7.72 14.14 -6.79
CA GLY A 318 -7.53 15.33 -7.62
C GLY A 318 -6.07 15.60 -8.03
N HIS A 319 -5.11 14.78 -7.64
CA HIS A 319 -3.70 15.02 -7.93
C HIS A 319 -3.15 14.26 -9.16
N LEU A 320 -3.97 13.46 -9.87
CA LEU A 320 -3.49 12.69 -11.02
C LEU A 320 -2.93 13.58 -12.13
N GLU A 321 -3.63 14.66 -12.48
CA GLU A 321 -3.22 15.61 -13.53
C GLU A 321 -1.99 16.45 -13.13
N GLU A 322 -1.85 16.81 -11.85
CA GLU A 322 -0.64 17.46 -11.34
C GLU A 322 0.58 16.56 -11.57
N VAL A 323 0.46 15.28 -11.22
CA VAL A 323 1.53 14.29 -11.40
C VAL A 323 1.81 14.08 -12.89
N ARG A 324 0.80 13.98 -13.75
CA ARG A 324 0.96 13.84 -15.21
C ARG A 324 1.79 14.99 -15.78
N LYS A 325 1.44 16.23 -15.46
CA LYS A 325 2.18 17.43 -15.90
C LYS A 325 3.62 17.45 -15.39
N ALA A 326 3.83 17.06 -14.14
CA ALA A 326 5.18 17.00 -13.55
C ALA A 326 6.08 15.96 -14.21
N LEU A 327 5.49 14.90 -14.80
CA LEU A 327 6.18 13.87 -15.58
C LEU A 327 6.38 14.26 -17.07
N GLY A 328 5.89 15.44 -17.49
CA GLY A 328 5.98 15.90 -18.88
C GLY A 328 5.11 15.11 -19.86
N LYS A 329 3.98 14.63 -19.38
CA LYS A 329 3.06 13.77 -20.17
C LYS A 329 1.72 14.46 -20.40
#